data_29c3c32fb3c2aaa3b55536de478e74f5
#
_entry.id   29c3c32fb3c2aaa3b55536de478e74f5
#
_cell.length_a   1.000
_cell.length_b   1.000
_cell.length_c   1.000
_cell.angle_alpha   90.00
_cell.angle_beta   90.00
_cell.angle_gamma   90.00
#
_symmetry.space_group_name_H-M   'P 1'
#
loop_
_entity.id
_entity.type
_entity.pdbx_description
1 polymer ?
#
loop_
_entity_poly.entity_id
_entity_poly.type
_entity_poly.pdbx_seq_one_letter_code
_entity_poly.pdbx_strand_id
1 'polypeptide(L)'
;AVSIAFTEQENQIGFKDENGLSIINDAHKIRITLSNKAYAIIKEDMDLFEVPTPTEFINTVFDNFKKEAKASLVLYLQQRRIELDRLFTVAKLDEESKRRAIEQILSKEQEAIQNELFKYKQLTGKSKLYHINKNNIKYLEEYCEEGQFYDSPGLYIRFIIEEYCALPFIERERIYRKSIYELVEQACQERKILKISQRIQAKNQILYVYPYKILPDPFHTQSYLVCFSREAEKE
;
A
#
# COMPACT_ATOMS: atom_id res chain seq x y z
N ALA A 1 2.41 10.91 -24.84
CA ALA A 1 2.33 10.34 -23.49
C ALA A 1 1.10 10.91 -22.80
N VAL A 2 0.16 10.06 -22.45
CA VAL A 2 -1.06 10.46 -21.74
C VAL A 2 -0.81 10.16 -20.28
N SER A 3 -0.59 11.21 -19.47
CA SER A 3 -0.57 11.10 -18.02
C SER A 3 -2.01 11.00 -17.54
N ILE A 4 -2.36 9.89 -16.91
CA ILE A 4 -3.68 9.74 -16.31
C ILE A 4 -3.59 10.34 -14.91
N ALA A 5 -3.98 11.60 -14.77
CA ALA A 5 -4.22 12.19 -13.47
C ALA A 5 -5.65 11.82 -13.06
N PHE A 6 -5.77 10.90 -12.10
CA PHE A 6 -7.04 10.67 -11.42
C PHE A 6 -7.23 11.80 -10.42
N THR A 7 -8.04 12.78 -10.73
CA THR A 7 -8.63 13.62 -9.71
C THR A 7 -9.80 12.82 -9.11
N GLU A 8 -9.53 12.09 -8.03
CA GLU A 8 -10.58 11.82 -7.08
C GLU A 8 -11.08 13.20 -6.60
N GLN A 9 -12.21 13.63 -7.09
CA GLN A 9 -13.04 14.49 -6.27
C GLN A 9 -13.42 13.60 -5.09
N GLU A 10 -12.63 13.67 -4.04
CA GLU A 10 -13.09 13.31 -2.73
C GLU A 10 -14.39 14.07 -2.53
N ASN A 11 -15.51 13.35 -2.61
CA ASN A 11 -16.64 13.71 -1.82
C ASN A 11 -16.10 13.67 -0.39
N GLN A 12 -15.67 14.81 0.12
CA GLN A 12 -15.59 15.05 1.54
C GLN A 12 -17.04 14.90 2.04
N ILE A 13 -17.40 13.66 2.30
CA ILE A 13 -18.50 13.35 3.20
C ILE A 13 -17.94 13.75 4.56
N GLY A 14 -17.94 15.04 4.83
CA GLY A 14 -17.82 15.57 6.16
C GLY A 14 -19.02 15.05 6.90
N PHE A 15 -18.85 13.98 7.66
CA PHE A 15 -19.84 13.56 8.65
C PHE A 15 -19.93 14.71 9.65
N LYS A 16 -20.95 15.52 9.49
CA LYS A 16 -21.40 16.45 10.51
C LYS A 16 -22.30 15.64 11.46
N ASP A 17 -22.08 15.81 12.74
CA ASP A 17 -23.03 15.32 13.73
C ASP A 17 -24.38 16.05 13.57
N GLU A 18 -25.40 15.60 14.29
CA GLU A 18 -26.74 16.17 14.27
C GLU A 18 -26.75 17.67 14.62
N ASN A 19 -25.66 18.23 15.13
CA ASN A 19 -25.47 19.61 15.53
C ASN A 19 -24.60 20.42 14.53
N GLY A 20 -24.17 19.81 13.40
CA GLY A 20 -23.39 20.48 12.37
C GLY A 20 -21.92 20.71 12.73
N LEU A 21 -21.42 20.14 13.84
CA LEU A 21 -20.03 20.16 14.24
C LEU A 21 -19.25 19.06 13.51
N SER A 22 -18.15 19.45 12.87
CA SER A 22 -17.23 18.51 12.24
C SER A 22 -16.69 17.55 13.30
N ILE A 23 -16.97 16.26 13.14
CA ILE A 23 -16.37 15.20 13.97
C ILE A 23 -14.91 15.04 13.52
N ILE A 24 -14.07 16.02 13.76
CA ILE A 24 -12.62 16.02 13.52
C ILE A 24 -11.89 15.54 14.80
N ASN A 25 -12.40 14.60 15.56
CA ASN A 25 -11.76 14.41 16.85
C ASN A 25 -11.39 13.00 17.27
N ASP A 26 -11.22 12.04 16.37
CA ASP A 26 -10.76 10.71 16.78
C ASP A 26 -9.46 10.24 16.10
N ALA A 27 -8.66 11.13 15.56
CA ALA A 27 -7.33 10.75 15.10
C ALA A 27 -6.35 10.77 16.27
N HIS A 28 -5.91 9.60 16.69
CA HIS A 28 -4.86 9.49 17.70
C HIS A 28 -3.53 10.00 17.15
N LYS A 29 -2.83 10.84 17.93
CA LYS A 29 -1.49 11.30 17.60
C LYS A 29 -0.46 10.27 18.00
N ILE A 30 0.19 9.65 17.01
CA ILE A 30 1.27 8.70 17.24
C ILE A 30 2.60 9.30 16.81
N ARG A 31 3.61 9.18 17.67
CA ARG A 31 4.97 9.58 17.35
C ARG A 31 5.64 8.47 16.55
N ILE A 32 6.06 8.81 15.33
CA ILE A 32 6.77 7.89 14.42
C ILE A 32 8.15 8.48 14.11
N THR A 33 9.19 7.68 14.26
CA THR A 33 10.55 8.04 13.91
C THR A 33 10.95 7.32 12.63
N LEU A 34 11.22 8.03 11.56
CA LEU A 34 11.60 7.49 10.26
C LEU A 34 13.05 7.81 9.94
N SER A 35 13.74 6.92 9.24
CA SER A 35 15.09 7.16 8.75
C SER A 35 15.12 8.36 7.78
N ASN A 36 16.29 8.99 7.64
CA ASN A 36 16.44 10.09 6.69
C ASN A 36 16.19 9.62 5.24
N LYS A 37 16.53 8.36 4.94
CA LYS A 37 16.27 7.74 3.63
C LYS A 37 14.77 7.62 3.38
N ALA A 38 14.03 7.03 4.32
CA ALA A 38 12.57 6.90 4.20
C ALA A 38 11.90 8.27 4.05
N TYR A 39 12.38 9.26 4.80
CA TYR A 39 11.87 10.63 4.73
C TYR A 39 12.05 11.26 3.34
N ALA A 40 13.18 11.02 2.68
CA ALA A 40 13.45 11.52 1.33
C ALA A 40 12.53 10.83 0.31
N ILE A 41 12.37 9.51 0.39
CA ILE A 41 11.49 8.73 -0.49
C ILE A 41 10.02 9.14 -0.33
N ILE A 42 9.54 9.28 0.92
CA ILE A 42 8.17 9.75 1.18
C ILE A 42 7.93 11.11 0.52
N LYS A 43 8.87 12.04 0.65
CA LYS A 43 8.73 13.35 0.03
C LYS A 43 8.64 13.26 -1.49
N GLU A 44 9.51 12.45 -2.11
CA GLU A 44 9.49 12.21 -3.55
C GLU A 44 8.16 11.57 -4.00
N ASP A 45 7.72 10.52 -3.32
CA ASP A 45 6.46 9.84 -3.63
C ASP A 45 5.24 10.76 -3.41
N MET A 46 5.25 11.61 -2.37
CA MET A 46 4.19 12.60 -2.16
C MET A 46 4.11 13.61 -3.30
N ASP A 47 5.26 14.09 -3.79
CA ASP A 47 5.32 15.00 -4.93
C ASP A 47 4.81 14.31 -6.20
N LEU A 48 5.21 13.05 -6.46
CA LEU A 48 4.79 12.26 -7.63
C LEU A 48 3.31 11.85 -7.60
N PHE A 49 2.77 11.55 -6.42
CA PHE A 49 1.37 11.13 -6.25
C PHE A 49 0.42 12.29 -5.97
N GLU A 50 0.95 13.53 -5.92
CA GLU A 50 0.20 14.77 -5.63
C GLU A 50 -0.50 14.73 -4.25
N VAL A 51 0.17 14.18 -3.24
CA VAL A 51 -0.38 14.03 -1.89
C VAL A 51 -0.10 15.27 -1.05
N PRO A 52 -1.14 15.95 -0.53
CA PRO A 52 -0.96 17.26 0.11
C PRO A 52 -0.30 17.18 1.49
N THR A 53 -0.46 16.08 2.21
CA THR A 53 0.03 15.97 3.59
C THR A 53 0.74 14.65 3.89
N PRO A 54 1.83 14.70 4.68
CA PRO A 54 2.50 13.48 5.14
C PRO A 54 1.60 12.56 6.00
N THR A 55 0.63 13.13 6.69
CA THR A 55 -0.33 12.38 7.49
C THR A 55 -1.23 11.49 6.63
N GLU A 56 -1.77 12.03 5.55
CA GLU A 56 -2.56 11.30 4.57
C GLU A 56 -1.73 10.20 3.93
N PHE A 57 -0.52 10.53 3.48
CA PHE A 57 0.41 9.56 2.90
C PHE A 57 0.66 8.36 3.82
N ILE A 58 1.04 8.62 5.08
CA ILE A 58 1.32 7.58 6.08
C ILE A 58 0.09 6.70 6.33
N ASN A 59 -1.09 7.32 6.47
CA ASN A 59 -2.33 6.56 6.69
C ASN A 59 -2.67 5.66 5.51
N THR A 60 -2.53 6.16 4.28
CA THR A 60 -2.83 5.40 3.05
C THR A 60 -1.85 4.24 2.87
N VAL A 61 -0.54 4.50 2.99
CA VAL A 61 0.46 3.43 2.88
C VAL A 61 0.26 2.38 3.97
N PHE A 62 0.05 2.80 5.22
CA PHE A 62 -0.18 1.87 6.32
C PHE A 62 -1.44 1.02 6.07
N ASP A 63 -2.55 1.65 5.69
CA ASP A 63 -3.81 0.94 5.44
C ASP A 63 -3.69 -0.11 4.33
N ASN A 64 -3.07 0.26 3.25
CA ASN A 64 -2.93 -0.58 2.06
C ASN A 64 -1.90 -1.70 2.22
N PHE A 65 -0.86 -1.50 3.03
CA PHE A 65 0.29 -2.41 3.10
C PHE A 65 0.40 -3.20 4.42
N LYS A 66 -0.27 -2.78 5.50
CA LYS A 66 -0.16 -3.38 6.84
C LYS A 66 -0.34 -4.90 6.90
N LYS A 67 -1.15 -5.49 6.02
CA LYS A 67 -1.41 -6.94 6.01
C LYS A 67 -0.36 -7.73 5.22
N GLU A 68 0.31 -7.09 4.28
CA GLU A 68 1.30 -7.70 3.38
C GLU A 68 2.74 -7.48 3.90
N ALA A 69 2.93 -6.47 4.76
CA ALA A 69 4.22 -6.13 5.31
C ALA A 69 4.78 -7.24 6.22
N LYS A 70 6.08 -7.45 6.16
CA LYS A 70 6.80 -8.41 7.01
C LYS A 70 6.67 -8.09 8.51
N ALA A 71 6.42 -6.81 8.84
CA ALA A 71 6.12 -6.40 10.20
C ALA A 71 4.90 -7.11 10.79
N SER A 72 3.94 -7.48 9.95
CA SER A 72 2.79 -8.31 10.29
C SER A 72 3.18 -9.80 10.22
N LEU A 73 4.19 -10.20 10.98
CA LEU A 73 4.90 -11.45 10.88
C LEU A 73 3.99 -12.68 10.79
N VAL A 74 2.95 -12.76 11.60
CA VAL A 74 2.02 -13.89 11.61
C VAL A 74 1.28 -14.01 10.28
N LEU A 75 0.72 -12.90 9.78
CA LEU A 75 0.01 -12.87 8.50
C LEU A 75 0.95 -13.15 7.34
N TYR A 76 2.13 -12.55 7.35
CA TYR A 76 3.17 -12.78 6.35
C TYR A 76 3.55 -14.26 6.27
N LEU A 77 3.87 -14.90 7.41
CA LEU A 77 4.25 -16.30 7.43
C LEU A 77 3.11 -17.23 7.04
N GLN A 78 1.86 -16.90 7.38
CA GLN A 78 0.68 -17.66 6.93
C GLN A 78 0.53 -17.61 5.42
N GLN A 79 0.61 -16.43 4.83
CA GLN A 79 0.52 -16.25 3.38
C GLN A 79 1.67 -16.97 2.67
N ARG A 80 2.89 -16.82 3.20
CA ARG A 80 4.08 -17.47 2.66
C ARG A 80 3.98 -18.99 2.70
N ARG A 81 3.41 -19.54 3.77
CA ARG A 81 3.12 -20.98 3.87
C ARG A 81 2.21 -21.46 2.75
N ILE A 82 1.14 -20.73 2.45
CA ILE A 82 0.21 -21.07 1.36
C ILE A 82 0.91 -21.05 0.00
N GLU A 83 1.76 -20.07 -0.24
CA GLU A 83 2.53 -19.96 -1.49
C GLU A 83 3.50 -21.14 -1.65
N LEU A 84 4.27 -21.47 -0.62
CA LEU A 84 5.22 -22.57 -0.62
C LEU A 84 4.50 -23.92 -0.79
N ASP A 85 3.36 -24.08 -0.14
CA ASP A 85 2.54 -25.30 -0.27
C ASP A 85 2.10 -25.53 -1.73
N ARG A 86 1.64 -24.48 -2.40
CA ARG A 86 1.28 -24.54 -3.83
C ARG A 86 2.49 -24.89 -4.71
N LEU A 87 3.63 -24.24 -4.48
CA LEU A 87 4.86 -24.47 -5.25
C LEU A 87 5.34 -25.92 -5.11
N PHE A 88 5.40 -26.44 -3.89
CA PHE A 88 5.86 -27.81 -3.65
C PHE A 88 4.85 -28.88 -4.09
N THR A 89 3.57 -28.55 -4.12
CA THR A 89 2.56 -29.42 -4.71
C THR A 89 2.77 -29.58 -6.23
N VAL A 90 3.10 -28.49 -6.93
CA VAL A 90 3.46 -28.55 -8.36
C VAL A 90 4.77 -29.35 -8.58
N ALA A 91 5.72 -29.24 -7.67
CA ALA A 91 6.99 -29.98 -7.70
C ALA A 91 6.84 -31.48 -7.36
N LYS A 92 5.66 -31.95 -6.99
CA LYS A 92 5.35 -33.36 -6.65
C LYS A 92 6.24 -33.95 -5.55
N LEU A 93 6.58 -33.15 -4.56
CA LEU A 93 7.24 -33.64 -3.35
C LEU A 93 6.27 -34.48 -2.50
N ASP A 94 6.79 -35.48 -1.81
CA ASP A 94 6.01 -36.19 -0.80
C ASP A 94 5.64 -35.27 0.37
N GLU A 95 4.54 -35.54 1.04
CA GLU A 95 3.98 -34.65 2.06
C GLU A 95 4.90 -34.41 3.25
N GLU A 96 5.71 -35.38 3.64
CA GLU A 96 6.64 -35.24 4.75
C GLU A 96 7.83 -34.34 4.37
N SER A 97 8.44 -34.58 3.22
CA SER A 97 9.51 -33.72 2.67
C SER A 97 9.04 -32.29 2.42
N LYS A 98 7.83 -32.14 1.88
CA LYS A 98 7.18 -30.84 1.67
C LYS A 98 7.01 -30.10 2.99
N ARG A 99 6.44 -30.73 4.01
CA ARG A 99 6.26 -30.10 5.33
C ARG A 99 7.59 -29.66 5.94
N ARG A 100 8.59 -30.52 5.95
CA ARG A 100 9.93 -30.22 6.49
C ARG A 100 10.58 -29.03 5.76
N ALA A 101 10.50 -29.02 4.41
CA ALA A 101 11.05 -27.92 3.62
C ALA A 101 10.36 -26.59 3.92
N ILE A 102 9.02 -26.57 4.01
CA ILE A 102 8.25 -25.38 4.36
C ILE A 102 8.64 -24.87 5.74
N GLU A 103 8.69 -25.73 6.75
CA GLU A 103 9.06 -25.34 8.12
C GLU A 103 10.48 -24.76 8.20
N GLN A 104 11.45 -25.35 7.51
CA GLN A 104 12.81 -24.84 7.46
C GLN A 104 12.90 -23.46 6.78
N ILE A 105 12.16 -23.25 5.68
CA ILE A 105 12.15 -21.97 4.98
C ILE A 105 11.51 -20.90 5.87
N LEU A 106 10.32 -21.18 6.43
CA LEU A 106 9.61 -20.23 7.28
C LEU A 106 10.39 -19.85 8.54
N SER A 107 11.08 -20.83 9.17
CA SER A 107 11.94 -20.56 10.33
C SER A 107 13.08 -19.60 9.99
N LYS A 108 13.76 -19.80 8.85
CA LYS A 108 14.83 -18.91 8.39
C LYS A 108 14.30 -17.52 8.02
N GLU A 109 13.15 -17.45 7.32
CA GLU A 109 12.52 -16.17 7.00
C GLU A 109 12.10 -15.43 8.27
N GLN A 110 11.53 -16.11 9.26
CA GLN A 110 11.17 -15.53 10.55
C GLN A 110 12.39 -14.95 11.27
N GLU A 111 13.48 -15.69 11.36
CA GLU A 111 14.72 -15.22 11.97
C GLU A 111 15.30 -14.00 11.24
N ALA A 112 15.31 -14.03 9.91
CA ALA A 112 15.78 -12.91 9.10
C ALA A 112 14.93 -11.64 9.34
N ILE A 113 13.60 -11.77 9.36
CA ILE A 113 12.68 -10.67 9.64
C ILE A 113 12.90 -10.12 11.05
N GLN A 114 13.02 -10.98 12.06
CA GLN A 114 13.27 -10.53 13.44
C GLN A 114 14.59 -9.76 13.56
N ASN A 115 15.64 -10.20 12.88
CA ASN A 115 16.92 -9.51 12.83
C ASN A 115 16.80 -8.14 12.12
N GLU A 116 16.02 -8.06 11.05
CA GLU A 116 15.74 -6.80 10.36
C GLU A 116 14.95 -5.83 11.26
N LEU A 117 13.91 -6.31 11.92
CA LEU A 117 13.14 -5.53 12.88
C LEU A 117 13.99 -5.00 14.03
N PHE A 118 14.92 -5.81 14.53
CA PHE A 118 15.87 -5.39 15.56
C PHE A 118 16.78 -4.25 15.08
N LYS A 119 17.29 -4.31 13.85
CA LYS A 119 18.05 -3.22 13.24
C LYS A 119 17.24 -1.93 13.15
N TYR A 120 15.97 -2.01 12.75
CA TYR A 120 15.10 -0.83 12.68
C TYR A 120 14.87 -0.17 14.05
N LYS A 121 14.84 -0.94 15.15
CA LYS A 121 14.76 -0.37 16.51
C LYS A 121 15.91 0.60 16.81
N GLN A 122 17.09 0.32 16.28
CA GLN A 122 18.32 1.09 16.55
C GLN A 122 18.55 2.25 15.59
N LEU A 123 17.79 2.35 14.49
CA LEU A 123 17.98 3.41 13.52
C LEU A 123 17.61 4.77 14.09
N THR A 124 18.55 5.70 13.96
CA THR A 124 18.32 7.13 14.21
C THR A 124 17.53 7.74 13.03
N GLY A 125 16.72 8.75 13.32
CA GLY A 125 15.92 9.37 12.28
C GLY A 125 15.16 10.60 12.75
N LYS A 126 14.27 11.09 11.91
CA LYS A 126 13.39 12.22 12.22
C LYS A 126 12.11 11.73 12.88
N SER A 127 11.82 12.29 14.06
CA SER A 127 10.64 11.96 14.84
C SER A 127 9.55 13.02 14.65
N LYS A 128 8.36 12.62 14.23
CA LYS A 128 7.20 13.51 14.08
C LYS A 128 5.93 12.86 14.64
N LEU A 129 4.96 13.71 14.98
CA LEU A 129 3.62 13.30 15.36
C LEU A 129 2.73 13.26 14.12
N TYR A 130 2.05 12.14 13.93
CA TYR A 130 1.07 11.93 12.86
C TYR A 130 -0.30 11.64 13.44
N HIS A 131 -1.34 12.18 12.83
CA HIS A 131 -2.71 11.82 13.16
C HIS A 131 -3.06 10.52 12.42
N ILE A 132 -3.25 9.45 13.16
CA ILE A 132 -3.62 8.15 12.59
C ILE A 132 -5.15 8.04 12.60
N ASN A 133 -5.72 7.66 11.47
CA ASN A 133 -7.15 7.57 11.30
C ASN A 133 -7.76 6.43 12.15
N LYS A 134 -9.06 6.51 12.41
CA LYS A 134 -9.79 5.60 13.29
C LYS A 134 -9.68 4.12 12.89
N ASN A 135 -9.72 3.83 11.57
CA ASN A 135 -9.62 2.46 11.08
C ASN A 135 -8.23 1.86 11.33
N ASN A 136 -7.19 2.67 11.13
CA ASN A 136 -5.82 2.26 11.40
C ASN A 136 -5.54 2.13 12.89
N ILE A 137 -6.13 2.97 13.73
CA ILE A 137 -6.05 2.83 15.19
C ILE A 137 -6.69 1.52 15.64
N LYS A 138 -7.91 1.22 15.18
CA LYS A 138 -8.58 -0.04 15.50
C LYS A 138 -7.74 -1.25 15.12
N TYR A 139 -7.12 -1.21 13.94
CA TYR A 139 -6.21 -2.28 13.52
C TYR A 139 -4.99 -2.39 14.45
N LEU A 140 -4.41 -1.28 14.87
CA LEU A 140 -3.27 -1.26 15.79
C LEU A 140 -3.66 -1.85 17.17
N GLU A 141 -4.83 -1.52 17.68
CA GLU A 141 -5.35 -2.08 18.94
C GLU A 141 -5.49 -3.60 18.83
N GLU A 142 -6.09 -4.12 17.76
CA GLU A 142 -6.26 -5.56 17.56
C GLU A 142 -4.92 -6.31 17.40
N TYR A 143 -3.94 -5.74 16.70
CA TYR A 143 -2.67 -6.41 16.35
C TYR A 143 -1.53 -6.13 17.33
N CYS A 144 -1.51 -4.97 17.97
CA CYS A 144 -0.46 -4.65 18.93
C CYS A 144 -0.69 -5.31 20.29
N GLU A 145 -1.94 -5.63 20.66
CA GLU A 145 -2.26 -6.27 21.94
C GLU A 145 -1.71 -7.68 22.07
N GLU A 146 -1.57 -8.42 20.96
CA GLU A 146 -1.14 -9.82 20.98
C GLU A 146 0.29 -10.05 20.46
N GLY A 147 1.01 -8.99 20.05
CA GLY A 147 2.26 -9.13 19.30
C GLY A 147 3.50 -8.52 19.94
N GLN A 148 4.64 -8.72 19.30
CA GLN A 148 5.95 -8.18 19.71
C GLN A 148 6.06 -6.63 19.73
N PHE A 149 4.99 -5.91 19.37
CA PHE A 149 4.90 -4.46 19.32
C PHE A 149 3.94 -3.87 20.35
N TYR A 150 3.52 -4.68 21.32
CA TYR A 150 2.53 -4.32 22.33
C TYR A 150 2.71 -2.91 22.93
N ASP A 151 3.94 -2.49 23.16
CA ASP A 151 4.25 -1.20 23.80
C ASP A 151 4.56 -0.07 22.82
N SER A 152 4.52 -0.30 21.51
CA SER A 152 4.97 0.72 20.57
C SER A 152 4.29 0.68 19.20
N PRO A 153 3.05 1.16 19.09
CA PRO A 153 2.36 1.28 17.80
C PRO A 153 3.13 2.15 16.79
N GLY A 154 3.84 3.17 17.29
CA GLY A 154 4.69 4.01 16.45
C GLY A 154 5.86 3.24 15.83
N LEU A 155 6.41 2.25 16.53
CA LEU A 155 7.45 1.38 16.00
C LEU A 155 6.89 0.43 14.93
N TYR A 156 5.70 -0.11 15.16
CA TYR A 156 5.04 -0.97 14.19
C TYR A 156 4.75 -0.24 12.87
N ILE A 157 4.17 0.96 12.94
CA ILE A 157 3.96 1.79 11.75
C ILE A 157 5.30 2.12 11.09
N ARG A 158 6.33 2.44 11.86
CA ARG A 158 7.69 2.68 11.35
C ARG A 158 8.17 1.54 10.48
N PHE A 159 8.07 0.31 10.93
CA PHE A 159 8.54 -0.85 10.14
C PHE A 159 7.84 -0.97 8.80
N ILE A 160 6.52 -0.83 8.80
CA ILE A 160 5.73 -0.88 7.58
C ILE A 160 6.15 0.22 6.60
N ILE A 161 6.36 1.43 7.09
CA ILE A 161 6.78 2.56 6.26
C ILE A 161 8.22 2.42 5.77
N GLU A 162 9.15 1.95 6.61
CA GLU A 162 10.54 1.70 6.19
C GLU A 162 10.61 0.57 5.16
N GLU A 163 9.83 -0.49 5.32
CA GLU A 163 9.70 -1.56 4.35
C GLU A 163 9.14 -1.06 3.02
N TYR A 164 8.05 -0.28 3.04
CA TYR A 164 7.52 0.39 1.87
C TYR A 164 8.61 1.20 1.14
N CYS A 165 9.36 2.01 1.87
CA CYS A 165 10.44 2.82 1.30
C CYS A 165 11.63 2.00 0.76
N ALA A 166 11.76 0.73 1.13
CA ALA A 166 12.78 -0.17 0.58
C ALA A 166 12.36 -0.81 -0.75
N LEU A 167 11.08 -0.75 -1.10
CA LEU A 167 10.56 -1.31 -2.34
C LEU A 167 10.92 -0.46 -3.57
N PRO A 168 10.98 -1.06 -4.77
CA PRO A 168 11.04 -0.34 -6.03
C PRO A 168 9.84 0.60 -6.21
N PHE A 169 10.02 1.68 -6.96
CA PHE A 169 8.96 2.69 -7.17
C PHE A 169 7.61 2.08 -7.61
N ILE A 170 7.63 1.15 -8.57
CA ILE A 170 6.42 0.48 -9.06
C ILE A 170 5.63 -0.23 -7.96
N GLU A 171 6.33 -0.93 -7.07
CA GLU A 171 5.70 -1.58 -5.92
C GLU A 171 5.10 -0.54 -4.97
N ARG A 172 5.83 0.57 -4.74
CA ARG A 172 5.36 1.67 -3.91
C ARG A 172 4.13 2.35 -4.51
N GLU A 173 4.11 2.61 -5.82
CA GLU A 173 2.97 3.15 -6.53
C GLU A 173 1.76 2.20 -6.42
N ARG A 174 1.97 0.90 -6.64
CA ARG A 174 0.92 -0.12 -6.52
C ARG A 174 0.33 -0.17 -5.11
N ILE A 175 1.15 -0.08 -4.08
CA ILE A 175 0.68 -0.03 -2.69
C ILE A 175 -0.12 1.25 -2.46
N TYR A 176 0.40 2.41 -2.84
CA TYR A 176 -0.28 3.69 -2.59
C TYR A 176 -1.61 3.78 -3.33
N ARG A 177 -1.66 3.36 -4.60
CA ARG A 177 -2.84 3.38 -5.49
C ARG A 177 -3.55 2.02 -5.59
N LYS A 178 -3.52 1.23 -4.51
CA LYS A 178 -3.99 -0.16 -4.49
C LYS A 178 -5.38 -0.35 -5.10
N SER A 179 -6.36 0.44 -4.70
CA SER A 179 -7.73 0.36 -5.20
C SER A 179 -7.84 0.61 -6.71
N ILE A 180 -7.01 1.52 -7.23
CA ILE A 180 -6.97 1.82 -8.68
C ILE A 180 -6.37 0.64 -9.44
N TYR A 181 -5.25 0.09 -8.94
CA TYR A 181 -4.63 -1.08 -9.56
C TYR A 181 -5.56 -2.28 -9.57
N GLU A 182 -6.21 -2.59 -8.46
CA GLU A 182 -7.19 -3.68 -8.35
C GLU A 182 -8.36 -3.49 -9.32
N LEU A 183 -8.91 -2.27 -9.41
CA LEU A 183 -9.99 -1.94 -10.36
C LEU A 183 -9.56 -2.15 -11.81
N VAL A 184 -8.37 -1.67 -12.19
CA VAL A 184 -7.86 -1.78 -13.56
C VAL A 184 -7.53 -3.24 -13.89
N GLU A 185 -6.88 -3.97 -12.99
CA GLU A 185 -6.57 -5.39 -13.18
C GLU A 185 -7.84 -6.23 -13.33
N GLN A 186 -8.84 -5.97 -12.49
CA GLN A 186 -10.15 -6.62 -12.61
C GLN A 186 -10.80 -6.32 -13.97
N ALA A 187 -10.79 -5.06 -14.38
CA ALA A 187 -11.35 -4.68 -15.68
C ALA A 187 -10.61 -5.33 -16.87
N CYS A 188 -9.29 -5.49 -16.77
CA CYS A 188 -8.50 -6.24 -17.76
C CYS A 188 -8.92 -7.71 -17.83
N GLN A 189 -9.05 -8.38 -16.67
CA GLN A 189 -9.43 -9.79 -16.58
C GLN A 189 -10.84 -10.05 -17.08
N GLU A 190 -11.79 -9.21 -16.68
CA GLU A 190 -13.20 -9.34 -17.02
C GLU A 190 -13.56 -8.71 -18.37
N ARG A 191 -12.60 -8.09 -19.06
CA ARG A 191 -12.78 -7.36 -20.32
C ARG A 191 -13.86 -6.29 -20.25
N LYS A 192 -13.91 -5.58 -19.11
CA LYS A 192 -14.85 -4.49 -18.86
C LYS A 192 -14.31 -3.16 -19.37
N ILE A 193 -15.22 -2.28 -19.78
CA ILE A 193 -14.89 -0.90 -20.18
C ILE A 193 -14.67 -0.07 -18.93
N LEU A 194 -13.58 0.69 -18.94
CA LEU A 194 -13.33 1.72 -17.92
C LEU A 194 -13.74 3.09 -18.46
N LYS A 195 -14.40 3.86 -17.59
CA LYS A 195 -14.66 5.28 -17.78
C LYS A 195 -13.53 6.06 -17.10
N ILE A 196 -12.71 6.73 -17.88
CA ILE A 196 -11.59 7.53 -17.39
C ILE A 196 -11.93 9.00 -17.56
N SER A 197 -11.81 9.78 -16.48
CA SER A 197 -11.88 11.23 -16.53
C SER A 197 -10.45 11.77 -16.63
N GLN A 198 -10.17 12.51 -17.68
CA GLN A 198 -8.86 13.10 -17.95
C GLN A 198 -9.00 14.61 -18.09
N ARG A 199 -8.07 15.34 -17.48
CA ARG A 199 -8.00 16.79 -17.63
C ARG A 199 -6.95 17.15 -18.69
N ILE A 200 -7.40 17.56 -19.87
CA ILE A 200 -6.52 18.03 -20.95
C ILE A 200 -6.80 19.52 -21.15
N GLN A 201 -5.76 20.36 -21.10
CA GLN A 201 -5.87 21.81 -21.35
C GLN A 201 -7.03 22.48 -20.58
N ALA A 202 -7.15 22.21 -19.29
CA ALA A 202 -8.20 22.72 -18.40
C ALA A 202 -9.64 22.24 -18.72
N LYS A 203 -9.84 21.32 -19.66
CA LYS A 203 -11.13 20.68 -19.94
C LYS A 203 -11.14 19.26 -19.45
N ASN A 204 -12.23 18.88 -18.76
CA ASN A 204 -12.43 17.49 -18.38
C ASN A 204 -12.93 16.72 -19.60
N GLN A 205 -12.18 15.71 -20.01
CA GLN A 205 -12.57 14.80 -21.07
C GLN A 205 -12.83 13.41 -20.47
N ILE A 206 -13.95 12.82 -20.87
CA ILE A 206 -14.31 11.46 -20.50
C ILE A 206 -13.90 10.52 -21.63
N LEU A 207 -13.11 9.52 -21.29
CA LEU A 207 -12.70 8.47 -22.21
C LEU A 207 -13.33 7.15 -21.77
N TYR A 208 -13.81 6.37 -22.73
CA TYR A 208 -14.23 4.99 -22.53
C TYR A 208 -13.16 4.09 -23.15
N VAL A 209 -12.50 3.29 -22.33
CA VAL A 209 -11.36 2.49 -22.78
C VAL A 209 -11.53 1.01 -22.42
N TYR A 210 -11.02 0.14 -23.27
CA TYR A 210 -10.85 -1.27 -22.98
C TYR A 210 -9.43 -1.47 -22.44
N PRO A 211 -9.24 -1.68 -21.14
CA PRO A 211 -7.92 -1.86 -20.56
C PRO A 211 -7.35 -3.21 -21.00
N TYR A 212 -6.04 -3.23 -21.29
CA TYR A 212 -5.32 -4.45 -21.65
C TYR A 212 -4.36 -4.87 -20.56
N LYS A 213 -3.50 -3.97 -20.13
CA LYS A 213 -2.54 -4.20 -19.05
C LYS A 213 -1.94 -2.90 -18.54
N ILE A 214 -1.40 -2.96 -17.32
CA ILE A 214 -0.56 -1.92 -16.75
C ILE A 214 0.89 -2.25 -17.12
N LEU A 215 1.62 -1.26 -17.64
CA LEU A 215 3.05 -1.36 -17.91
C LEU A 215 3.82 -0.40 -17.02
N PRO A 216 4.89 -0.89 -16.36
CA PRO A 216 5.79 0.00 -15.65
C PRO A 216 6.56 0.90 -16.62
N ASP A 217 6.82 2.13 -16.21
CA ASP A 217 7.77 2.98 -16.90
C ASP A 217 9.19 2.43 -16.73
N PRO A 218 9.96 2.24 -17.82
CA PRO A 218 11.36 1.83 -17.73
C PRO A 218 12.23 2.79 -16.91
N PHE A 219 11.85 4.06 -16.85
CA PHE A 219 12.57 5.10 -16.08
C PHE A 219 12.05 5.28 -14.66
N HIS A 220 11.11 4.44 -14.21
CA HIS A 220 10.58 4.40 -12.83
C HIS A 220 9.90 5.70 -12.37
N THR A 221 9.26 6.43 -13.26
CA THR A 221 8.58 7.68 -12.92
C THR A 221 7.06 7.55 -12.82
N GLN A 222 6.47 6.54 -13.45
CA GLN A 222 5.01 6.30 -13.45
C GLN A 222 4.67 4.96 -14.10
N SER A 223 3.43 4.51 -13.95
CA SER A 223 2.90 3.36 -14.67
C SER A 223 1.95 3.81 -15.79
N TYR A 224 1.90 3.04 -16.87
CA TYR A 224 1.06 3.31 -18.03
C TYR A 224 -0.03 2.27 -18.17
N LEU A 225 -1.25 2.71 -18.41
CA LEU A 225 -2.33 1.84 -18.82
C LEU A 225 -2.33 1.68 -20.34
N VAL A 226 -2.04 0.48 -20.83
CA VAL A 226 -2.26 0.11 -22.22
C VAL A 226 -3.72 -0.21 -22.41
N CYS A 227 -4.39 0.52 -23.31
CA CYS A 227 -5.80 0.36 -23.57
C CYS A 227 -6.15 0.69 -25.03
N PHE A 228 -7.30 0.18 -25.47
CA PHE A 228 -7.94 0.61 -26.72
C PHE A 228 -9.00 1.65 -26.36
N SER A 229 -8.93 2.85 -26.94
CA SER A 229 -9.99 3.82 -26.78
C SER A 229 -11.15 3.46 -27.72
N ARG A 230 -12.37 3.50 -27.20
CA ARG A 230 -13.54 3.61 -28.05
C ARG A 230 -13.64 5.06 -28.46
N GLU A 231 -13.45 5.35 -29.76
CA GLU A 231 -13.77 6.67 -30.27
C GLU A 231 -15.23 6.95 -29.89
N ALA A 232 -15.46 8.05 -29.18
CA ALA A 232 -16.80 8.50 -28.91
C ALA A 232 -17.43 8.77 -30.29
N GLU A 233 -18.37 7.93 -30.71
CA GLU A 233 -19.24 8.28 -31.81
C GLU A 233 -19.84 9.64 -31.42
N LYS A 234 -19.50 10.65 -32.18
CA LYS A 234 -20.08 11.99 -32.02
C LYS A 234 -21.57 11.85 -32.37
N GLU A 235 -22.42 11.82 -31.35
CA GLU A 235 -23.82 12.21 -31.49
C GLU A 235 -23.93 13.72 -31.71
#